data_4f6a778a39881fe98fe2e175c58fb7bb
#
_entry.id   4f6a778a39881fe98fe2e175c58fb7bb
#
_cell.length_a   1.000
_cell.length_b   1.000
_cell.length_c   1.000
_cell.angle_alpha   90.00
_cell.angle_beta   90.00
_cell.angle_gamma   90.00
#
_symmetry.space_group_name_H-M   'P 1'
#
loop_
_entity.id
_entity.type
_entity.pdbx_description
1 polymer ?
#
loop_
_entity_poly.entity_id
_entity_poly.type
_entity_poly.pdbx_seq_one_letter_code
_entity_poly.pdbx_strand_id
1 'polypeptide(L)'
;MNKNAKVTTTRATATAAVAATTAFVMMGNVVSAAPVGPIDPVEATQGFLVMTEGNATLIGTENEGTLAVGGNLAFSQYQLAVVSAGNFFAPGESIPTALVVDGQVDFVNSQSGTRLQVLQGGYAKIGNLNDSFVRNVDNNNAPSNTRILPADDYDASPRIELVTNQSVPSVGPVSVIDFAEAFQTFRSNSTELATCQNTVVLRDPNGDPISSPIPPGTNAVINLSPNTTNVLNINSTDLDNIGILTFADQPTASSPLLVNVDTTDVGDTFAWTAPNFAGIGGPEARFILFNFPTATTLTLAPGGATVEGTIYAPRADYTDLDQSNTEGSIIARTLEHRGGEIHDYPFSTTLACDSGSPTASPTATPTTSPTADPTATPTVTPSPTGTDLPITGSSSGSMLLAGSLAVLTGTALLLTIGLTHRRRRNAES
;
A
#
# COMPACT_ATOMS: atom_id res chain seq x y z
N MET A 1 48.65 92.93 -53.75
CA MET A 1 49.05 91.53 -53.50
C MET A 1 48.09 90.95 -52.52
N ASN A 2 47.23 90.16 -53.03
CA ASN A 2 46.06 89.55 -52.32
C ASN A 2 46.46 88.28 -51.60
N LYS A 3 46.07 88.14 -50.35
CA LYS A 3 46.03 86.81 -49.70
C LYS A 3 44.61 86.57 -49.16
N ASN A 4 43.92 85.71 -49.84
CA ASN A 4 42.63 85.23 -49.41
C ASN A 4 42.82 84.20 -48.27
N ALA A 5 42.19 84.39 -47.10
CA ALA A 5 42.09 83.43 -46.03
C ALA A 5 40.74 82.67 -46.15
N LYS A 6 40.79 81.40 -46.34
CA LYS A 6 39.63 80.50 -46.33
C LYS A 6 39.28 80.17 -44.88
N VAL A 7 38.09 80.50 -44.46
CA VAL A 7 37.52 80.08 -43.20
C VAL A 7 36.91 78.65 -43.43
N THR A 8 37.38 77.65 -42.71
CA THR A 8 36.87 76.30 -42.74
C THR A 8 35.89 76.09 -41.53
N THR A 9 34.62 75.98 -41.81
CA THR A 9 33.59 75.73 -40.81
C THR A 9 33.51 74.22 -40.58
N THR A 10 33.91 73.76 -39.41
CA THR A 10 33.77 72.34 -39.00
C THR A 10 32.38 72.17 -38.41
N ARG A 11 31.55 71.40 -39.09
CA ARG A 11 30.24 70.88 -38.55
C ARG A 11 30.52 69.73 -37.66
N ALA A 12 30.18 69.79 -36.38
CA ALA A 12 30.12 68.69 -35.47
C ALA A 12 28.78 67.90 -35.65
N THR A 13 28.85 66.69 -36.13
CA THR A 13 27.72 65.74 -36.17
C THR A 13 27.61 65.02 -34.84
N ALA A 14 26.55 65.31 -34.07
CA ALA A 14 26.23 64.60 -32.87
C ALA A 14 25.54 63.32 -33.27
N THR A 15 26.17 62.16 -33.03
CA THR A 15 25.57 60.80 -33.20
C THR A 15 24.82 60.49 -31.95
N ALA A 16 23.49 60.47 -32.00
CA ALA A 16 22.62 59.95 -30.92
C ALA A 16 22.65 58.44 -30.96
N ALA A 17 23.26 57.82 -29.96
CA ALA A 17 23.19 56.37 -29.75
C ALA A 17 21.82 56.05 -29.11
N VAL A 18 20.93 55.43 -29.88
CA VAL A 18 19.67 54.81 -29.36
C VAL A 18 20.04 53.46 -28.76
N ALA A 19 20.05 53.37 -27.43
CA ALA A 19 20.15 52.12 -26.73
C ALA A 19 18.81 51.39 -26.84
N ALA A 20 18.71 50.40 -27.72
CA ALA A 20 17.59 49.46 -27.77
C ALA A 20 17.71 48.45 -26.60
N THR A 21 16.94 48.68 -25.55
CA THR A 21 16.75 47.70 -24.48
C THR A 21 15.84 46.56 -25.00
N THR A 22 16.44 45.48 -25.46
CA THR A 22 15.73 44.23 -25.74
C THR A 22 15.29 43.61 -24.41
N ALA A 23 14.03 43.79 -24.04
CA ALA A 23 13.40 43.02 -22.97
C ALA A 23 13.32 41.56 -23.43
N PHE A 24 14.17 40.70 -22.92
CA PHE A 24 14.09 39.26 -23.06
C PHE A 24 12.94 38.82 -22.17
N VAL A 25 11.74 38.65 -22.76
CA VAL A 25 10.64 37.94 -22.10
C VAL A 25 11.04 36.48 -22.06
N MET A 26 11.53 36.03 -20.92
CA MET A 26 11.66 34.61 -20.63
C MET A 26 10.23 34.04 -20.61
N MET A 27 9.73 33.51 -21.72
CA MET A 27 8.60 32.61 -21.73
C MET A 27 9.08 31.35 -20.99
N GLY A 28 8.80 31.26 -19.70
CA GLY A 28 8.90 30.03 -18.98
C GLY A 28 8.03 29.02 -19.71
N ASN A 29 8.63 27.97 -20.26
CA ASN A 29 7.87 26.83 -20.73
C ASN A 29 7.08 26.32 -19.54
N VAL A 30 5.77 26.53 -19.54
CA VAL A 30 4.84 25.82 -18.66
C VAL A 30 4.89 24.39 -19.18
N VAL A 31 5.70 23.54 -18.55
CA VAL A 31 5.66 22.10 -18.79
C VAL A 31 4.29 21.67 -18.28
N SER A 32 3.36 21.44 -19.21
CA SER A 32 2.08 20.85 -18.87
C SER A 32 2.33 19.48 -18.26
N ALA A 33 1.73 19.20 -17.13
CA ALA A 33 1.71 17.87 -16.56
C ALA A 33 1.20 16.88 -17.64
N ALA A 34 1.91 15.77 -17.83
CA ALA A 34 1.45 14.73 -18.74
C ALA A 34 0.36 13.88 -18.03
N PRO A 35 -0.73 13.50 -18.72
CA PRO A 35 -1.71 12.60 -18.12
C PRO A 35 -1.09 11.22 -17.90
N VAL A 36 -1.45 10.60 -16.75
CA VAL A 36 -1.14 9.22 -16.38
C VAL A 36 -2.42 8.39 -16.49
N GLY A 37 -2.33 7.24 -17.13
CA GLY A 37 -3.45 6.31 -17.26
C GLY A 37 -4.45 6.63 -18.39
N PRO A 38 -5.61 5.96 -18.39
CA PRO A 38 -6.13 5.09 -17.33
C PRO A 38 -5.32 3.78 -17.18
N ILE A 39 -4.98 3.42 -15.95
CA ILE A 39 -4.26 2.20 -15.58
C ILE A 39 -5.20 1.33 -14.73
N ASP A 40 -5.42 0.07 -15.12
CA ASP A 40 -5.90 -0.98 -14.22
C ASP A 40 -4.67 -1.61 -13.54
N PRO A 41 -4.41 -1.31 -12.25
CA PRO A 41 -3.19 -1.76 -11.60
C PRO A 41 -3.15 -3.27 -11.38
N VAL A 42 -4.30 -3.94 -11.39
CA VAL A 42 -4.40 -5.38 -11.11
C VAL A 42 -4.70 -6.24 -12.36
N GLU A 43 -4.77 -5.66 -13.55
CA GLU A 43 -5.08 -6.39 -14.79
C GLU A 43 -4.13 -7.60 -14.98
N ALA A 44 -2.84 -7.42 -14.74
CA ALA A 44 -1.85 -8.49 -14.92
C ALA A 44 -1.94 -9.59 -13.84
N THR A 45 -2.78 -9.45 -12.80
CA THR A 45 -3.09 -10.58 -11.90
C THR A 45 -3.95 -11.64 -12.55
N GLN A 46 -4.57 -11.33 -13.70
CA GLN A 46 -5.52 -12.23 -14.39
C GLN A 46 -6.67 -12.70 -13.50
N GLY A 47 -7.04 -11.90 -12.48
CA GLY A 47 -8.12 -12.18 -11.54
C GLY A 47 -7.69 -12.95 -10.29
N PHE A 48 -6.39 -13.17 -10.07
CA PHE A 48 -5.92 -13.67 -8.78
C PHE A 48 -5.95 -12.56 -7.72
N LEU A 49 -6.51 -12.88 -6.55
CA LEU A 49 -6.59 -11.94 -5.44
C LEU A 49 -5.19 -11.65 -4.87
N VAL A 50 -4.39 -12.70 -4.71
CA VAL A 50 -3.01 -12.62 -4.24
C VAL A 50 -2.06 -13.11 -5.32
N MET A 51 -1.04 -12.31 -5.63
CA MET A 51 -0.01 -12.68 -6.58
C MET A 51 1.39 -12.32 -6.08
N THR A 52 2.31 -13.29 -6.13
CA THR A 52 3.73 -13.09 -5.81
C THR A 52 4.63 -13.48 -6.96
N GLU A 53 5.72 -12.72 -7.19
CA GLU A 53 6.75 -13.06 -8.18
C GLU A 53 7.61 -14.25 -7.72
N GLY A 54 7.94 -14.26 -6.43
CA GLY A 54 8.76 -15.27 -5.78
C GLY A 54 7.95 -16.17 -4.87
N ASN A 55 8.58 -16.57 -3.77
CA ASN A 55 8.01 -17.54 -2.82
C ASN A 55 6.86 -16.96 -2.01
N ALA A 56 5.95 -17.85 -1.59
CA ALA A 56 4.95 -17.55 -0.59
C ALA A 56 5.01 -18.55 0.57
N THR A 57 4.78 -18.06 1.79
CA THR A 57 4.63 -18.87 3.01
C THR A 57 3.32 -18.49 3.70
N LEU A 58 2.41 -19.44 3.84
CA LEU A 58 1.07 -19.24 4.39
C LEU A 58 0.99 -19.90 5.77
N ILE A 59 0.96 -19.06 6.82
CA ILE A 59 0.92 -19.52 8.23
C ILE A 59 -0.37 -19.04 8.91
N GLY A 60 -1.05 -18.06 8.30
CA GLY A 60 -2.32 -17.54 8.78
C GLY A 60 -3.47 -18.52 8.64
N THR A 61 -4.70 -18.02 8.69
CA THR A 61 -5.91 -18.83 8.70
C THR A 61 -6.44 -19.13 7.31
N GLU A 62 -6.73 -18.08 6.53
CA GLU A 62 -7.36 -18.25 5.22
C GLU A 62 -7.18 -17.07 4.26
N ASN A 63 -7.52 -17.36 3.01
CA ASN A 63 -7.69 -16.42 1.92
C ASN A 63 -9.02 -16.74 1.22
N GLU A 64 -9.93 -15.79 1.20
CA GLU A 64 -11.26 -15.96 0.59
C GLU A 64 -11.20 -16.11 -0.93
N GLY A 65 -10.19 -15.54 -1.58
CA GLY A 65 -9.99 -15.60 -3.03
C GLY A 65 -8.89 -16.56 -3.48
N THR A 66 -8.27 -16.25 -4.59
CA THR A 66 -7.32 -17.09 -5.32
C THR A 66 -5.86 -16.64 -5.09
N LEU A 67 -4.92 -17.57 -5.31
CA LEU A 67 -3.49 -17.35 -5.09
C LEU A 67 -2.67 -17.80 -6.31
N ALA A 68 -1.77 -16.92 -6.78
CA ALA A 68 -0.75 -17.23 -7.77
C ALA A 68 0.65 -16.93 -7.21
N VAL A 69 1.53 -17.94 -7.22
CA VAL A 69 2.89 -17.90 -6.69
C VAL A 69 3.88 -18.21 -7.81
N GLY A 70 4.74 -17.25 -8.17
CA GLY A 70 5.77 -17.45 -9.20
C GLY A 70 6.96 -18.30 -8.71
N GLY A 71 7.18 -18.37 -7.39
CA GLY A 71 8.19 -19.22 -6.77
C GLY A 71 7.59 -20.47 -6.11
N ASN A 72 8.19 -20.85 -4.97
CA ASN A 72 7.78 -21.99 -4.18
C ASN A 72 6.72 -21.61 -3.14
N LEU A 73 5.85 -22.57 -2.79
CA LEU A 73 4.81 -22.41 -1.78
C LEU A 73 5.07 -23.30 -0.58
N ALA A 74 5.28 -22.68 0.61
CA ALA A 74 5.23 -23.35 1.91
C ALA A 74 3.96 -22.98 2.67
N PHE A 75 3.48 -23.82 3.58
CA PHE A 75 2.25 -23.58 4.31
C PHE A 75 2.18 -24.29 5.65
N SER A 76 1.28 -23.80 6.52
CA SER A 76 0.75 -24.53 7.65
C SER A 76 -0.70 -24.95 7.40
N GLN A 77 -1.53 -25.04 8.43
CA GLN A 77 -2.98 -25.23 8.26
C GLN A 77 -3.57 -23.98 7.62
N TYR A 78 -4.10 -24.09 6.39
CA TYR A 78 -4.58 -22.95 5.62
C TYR A 78 -5.79 -23.30 4.74
N GLN A 79 -6.70 -22.36 4.55
CA GLN A 79 -7.81 -22.46 3.60
C GLN A 79 -7.64 -21.42 2.48
N LEU A 80 -7.84 -21.84 1.26
CA LEU A 80 -7.74 -21.00 0.06
C LEU A 80 -9.04 -21.08 -0.74
N ALA A 81 -9.42 -19.97 -1.36
CA ALA A 81 -10.66 -19.84 -2.11
C ALA A 81 -11.90 -20.14 -1.24
N VAL A 82 -11.94 -19.57 -0.03
CA VAL A 82 -13.04 -19.80 0.90
C VAL A 82 -14.37 -19.29 0.35
N VAL A 83 -14.34 -18.15 -0.34
CA VAL A 83 -15.52 -17.52 -0.94
C VAL A 83 -15.58 -17.77 -2.45
N SER A 84 -14.45 -17.68 -3.17
CA SER A 84 -14.41 -17.74 -4.62
C SER A 84 -13.21 -18.52 -5.15
N ALA A 85 -13.44 -19.43 -6.11
CA ALA A 85 -12.38 -20.06 -6.90
C ALA A 85 -11.88 -19.15 -8.05
N GLY A 86 -12.37 -17.91 -8.12
CA GLY A 86 -12.00 -16.96 -9.15
C GLY A 86 -12.57 -17.27 -10.53
N ASN A 87 -11.99 -16.60 -11.54
CA ASN A 87 -12.44 -16.69 -12.93
C ASN A 87 -11.29 -16.94 -13.93
N PHE A 88 -10.12 -17.31 -13.44
CA PHE A 88 -9.01 -17.72 -14.29
C PHE A 88 -9.17 -19.18 -14.71
N PHE A 89 -9.22 -19.44 -16.02
CA PHE A 89 -9.31 -20.78 -16.60
C PHE A 89 -8.01 -21.09 -17.32
N ALA A 90 -7.29 -22.10 -16.86
CA ALA A 90 -6.10 -22.56 -17.56
C ALA A 90 -6.48 -23.08 -18.98
N PRO A 91 -5.59 -22.98 -19.99
CA PRO A 91 -5.89 -23.38 -21.35
C PRO A 91 -6.48 -24.77 -21.46
N GLY A 92 -7.66 -24.86 -22.08
CA GLY A 92 -8.39 -26.14 -22.31
C GLY A 92 -9.21 -26.64 -21.12
N GLU A 93 -9.32 -25.87 -20.03
CA GLU A 93 -10.11 -26.22 -18.87
C GLU A 93 -11.43 -25.45 -18.75
N SER A 94 -12.41 -26.04 -18.09
CA SER A 94 -13.73 -25.46 -17.85
C SER A 94 -14.01 -25.22 -16.36
N ILE A 95 -13.08 -25.59 -15.50
CA ILE A 95 -13.11 -25.33 -14.05
C ILE A 95 -12.08 -24.24 -13.76
N PRO A 96 -12.42 -23.23 -12.96
CA PRO A 96 -11.49 -22.17 -12.62
C PRO A 96 -10.31 -22.69 -11.79
N THR A 97 -9.15 -22.08 -11.98
CA THR A 97 -7.93 -22.39 -11.24
C THR A 97 -7.81 -21.42 -10.07
N ALA A 98 -7.91 -21.95 -8.85
CA ALA A 98 -7.81 -21.15 -7.62
C ALA A 98 -6.39 -21.04 -7.09
N LEU A 99 -5.51 -21.99 -7.43
CA LEU A 99 -4.11 -22.02 -6.99
C LEU A 99 -3.18 -22.23 -8.19
N VAL A 100 -2.21 -21.32 -8.34
CA VAL A 100 -1.06 -21.51 -9.24
C VAL A 100 0.21 -21.45 -8.41
N VAL A 101 1.11 -22.40 -8.59
CA VAL A 101 2.48 -22.40 -8.06
C VAL A 101 3.40 -22.72 -9.23
N ASP A 102 4.10 -21.72 -9.79
CA ASP A 102 5.00 -21.92 -10.93
C ASP A 102 6.29 -22.65 -10.55
N GLY A 103 6.74 -22.48 -9.30
CA GLY A 103 7.78 -23.30 -8.68
C GLY A 103 7.26 -24.66 -8.19
N GLN A 104 7.68 -25.06 -7.02
CA GLN A 104 7.28 -26.32 -6.38
C GLN A 104 6.56 -26.09 -5.05
N VAL A 105 5.84 -27.10 -4.58
CA VAL A 105 5.34 -27.14 -3.21
C VAL A 105 6.50 -27.47 -2.29
N ASP A 106 6.83 -26.56 -1.38
CA ASP A 106 7.93 -26.71 -0.42
C ASP A 106 7.43 -27.44 0.83
N PHE A 107 7.33 -28.75 0.73
CA PHE A 107 6.93 -29.58 1.85
C PHE A 107 7.90 -29.61 3.01
N VAL A 108 9.21 -29.32 2.75
CA VAL A 108 10.25 -29.31 3.79
C VAL A 108 10.03 -28.16 4.76
N ASN A 109 9.65 -27.00 4.24
CA ASN A 109 9.36 -25.81 5.05
C ASN A 109 7.88 -25.67 5.42
N SER A 110 7.02 -26.58 4.95
CA SER A 110 5.62 -26.66 5.37
C SER A 110 5.47 -27.39 6.71
N GLN A 111 4.49 -26.97 7.51
CA GLN A 111 4.29 -27.55 8.83
C GLN A 111 3.79 -29.00 8.73
N SER A 112 4.53 -29.95 9.34
CA SER A 112 4.16 -31.35 9.38
C SER A 112 2.77 -31.58 10.01
N GLY A 113 2.00 -32.50 9.44
CA GLY A 113 0.64 -32.85 9.92
C GLY A 113 -0.45 -31.89 9.48
N THR A 114 -0.13 -30.84 8.67
CA THR A 114 -1.09 -29.83 8.23
C THR A 114 -1.53 -30.01 6.77
N ARG A 115 -2.48 -29.19 6.35
CA ARG A 115 -2.93 -29.12 4.95
C ARG A 115 -3.25 -27.70 4.53
N LEU A 116 -3.00 -27.40 3.25
CA LEU A 116 -3.60 -26.30 2.53
C LEU A 116 -4.81 -26.84 1.77
N GLN A 117 -5.99 -26.33 2.06
CA GLN A 117 -7.23 -26.80 1.45
C GLN A 117 -7.71 -25.80 0.39
N VAL A 118 -7.85 -26.23 -0.87
CA VAL A 118 -8.40 -25.43 -1.96
C VAL A 118 -9.89 -25.70 -2.06
N LEU A 119 -10.70 -24.68 -1.79
CA LEU A 119 -12.15 -24.77 -1.67
C LEU A 119 -12.87 -24.40 -3.00
N GLN A 120 -14.19 -24.28 -2.95
CA GLN A 120 -15.08 -23.89 -4.07
C GLN A 120 -14.90 -24.69 -5.37
N GLY A 121 -14.33 -25.90 -5.28
CA GLY A 121 -14.11 -26.77 -6.45
C GLY A 121 -13.02 -26.26 -7.41
N GLY A 122 -12.23 -25.26 -7.01
CA GLY A 122 -11.15 -24.72 -7.80
C GLY A 122 -10.02 -25.71 -8.09
N TYR A 123 -9.40 -25.59 -9.25
CA TYR A 123 -8.25 -26.40 -9.65
C TYR A 123 -6.94 -25.81 -9.15
N ALA A 124 -5.89 -26.65 -9.11
CA ALA A 124 -4.52 -26.24 -8.85
C ALA A 124 -3.62 -26.49 -10.06
N LYS A 125 -2.64 -25.62 -10.28
CA LYS A 125 -1.58 -25.75 -11.29
C LYS A 125 -0.22 -25.67 -10.62
N ILE A 126 0.63 -26.66 -10.86
CA ILE A 126 2.00 -26.72 -10.29
C ILE A 126 2.99 -26.79 -11.46
N GLY A 127 3.93 -25.84 -11.50
CA GLY A 127 4.95 -25.76 -12.55
C GLY A 127 6.03 -26.82 -12.40
N ASN A 128 6.42 -27.14 -11.17
CA ASN A 128 7.45 -28.14 -10.88
C ASN A 128 6.94 -29.16 -9.87
N LEU A 129 6.78 -30.41 -10.32
CA LEU A 129 6.33 -31.54 -9.51
C LEU A 129 7.49 -32.41 -8.99
N ASN A 130 8.74 -31.95 -9.10
CA ASN A 130 9.84 -32.63 -8.40
C ASN A 130 9.53 -32.65 -6.90
N ASP A 131 9.81 -33.75 -6.24
CA ASP A 131 9.49 -33.97 -4.82
C ASP A 131 7.99 -33.88 -4.47
N SER A 132 7.11 -34.03 -5.48
CA SER A 132 5.65 -34.03 -5.32
C SER A 132 5.01 -35.23 -6.01
N PHE A 133 4.01 -35.79 -5.35
CA PHE A 133 3.13 -36.81 -5.89
C PHE A 133 1.72 -36.24 -6.02
N VAL A 134 1.05 -36.50 -7.13
CA VAL A 134 -0.33 -36.09 -7.34
C VAL A 134 -1.22 -37.33 -7.39
N ARG A 135 -2.23 -37.39 -6.52
CA ARG A 135 -3.18 -38.49 -6.47
C ARG A 135 -4.62 -37.97 -6.51
N ASN A 136 -5.42 -38.58 -7.38
CA ASN A 136 -6.87 -38.34 -7.48
C ASN A 136 -7.68 -39.63 -7.21
N VAL A 137 -7.01 -40.63 -6.61
CA VAL A 137 -7.56 -41.87 -6.09
C VAL A 137 -7.01 -42.08 -4.68
N ASP A 138 -7.80 -42.72 -3.83
CA ASP A 138 -7.39 -43.09 -2.48
C ASP A 138 -6.39 -44.26 -2.47
N ASN A 139 -5.99 -44.72 -1.27
CA ASN A 139 -5.06 -45.85 -1.11
C ASN A 139 -5.66 -47.20 -1.56
N ASN A 140 -6.97 -47.29 -1.82
CA ASN A 140 -7.66 -48.44 -2.38
C ASN A 140 -7.95 -48.30 -3.88
N ASN A 141 -7.40 -47.27 -4.52
CA ASN A 141 -7.62 -46.91 -5.93
C ASN A 141 -9.06 -46.47 -6.27
N ALA A 142 -9.84 -46.05 -5.31
CA ALA A 142 -11.14 -45.45 -5.56
C ALA A 142 -11.01 -43.97 -5.91
N PRO A 143 -11.77 -43.40 -6.88
CA PRO A 143 -11.79 -42.01 -7.20
C PRO A 143 -12.01 -41.14 -5.94
N SER A 144 -11.18 -40.14 -5.73
CA SER A 144 -11.18 -39.27 -4.57
C SER A 144 -10.78 -37.86 -4.92
N ASN A 145 -10.89 -36.93 -3.98
CA ASN A 145 -10.40 -35.56 -4.14
C ASN A 145 -8.91 -35.55 -4.45
N THR A 146 -8.48 -34.62 -5.32
CA THR A 146 -7.08 -34.55 -5.69
C THR A 146 -6.25 -34.00 -4.56
N ARG A 147 -5.12 -34.63 -4.33
CA ARG A 147 -4.08 -34.23 -3.36
C ARG A 147 -2.71 -34.12 -4.02
N ILE A 148 -1.94 -33.11 -3.58
CA ILE A 148 -0.53 -32.94 -3.94
C ILE A 148 0.25 -33.21 -2.65
N LEU A 149 1.21 -34.12 -2.70
CA LEU A 149 1.72 -34.88 -1.55
C LEU A 149 3.25 -34.97 -1.57
N PRO A 150 3.92 -35.07 -0.39
CA PRO A 150 5.35 -35.28 -0.31
C PRO A 150 5.77 -36.75 -0.56
N ALA A 151 4.82 -37.69 -0.58
CA ALA A 151 5.07 -39.11 -0.80
C ALA A 151 3.89 -39.74 -1.57
N ASP A 152 4.12 -40.89 -2.22
CA ASP A 152 3.06 -41.65 -2.93
C ASP A 152 2.15 -42.40 -1.96
N ASP A 153 1.55 -41.68 -1.03
CA ASP A 153 0.57 -42.14 -0.05
C ASP A 153 -0.52 -41.06 0.06
N TYR A 154 -1.77 -41.41 -0.22
CA TYR A 154 -2.90 -40.47 -0.23
C TYR A 154 -3.10 -39.75 1.09
N ASP A 155 -2.67 -40.32 2.21
CA ASP A 155 -2.79 -39.73 3.55
C ASP A 155 -1.49 -39.02 4.01
N ALA A 156 -0.46 -38.96 3.15
CA ALA A 156 0.77 -38.23 3.46
C ALA A 156 0.48 -36.74 3.78
N SER A 157 1.30 -36.17 4.63
CA SER A 157 1.24 -34.75 5.02
C SER A 157 2.64 -34.19 5.29
N PRO A 158 2.86 -32.84 5.18
CA PRO A 158 1.86 -31.83 4.81
C PRO A 158 1.35 -32.05 3.40
N ARG A 159 0.16 -31.55 3.07
CA ARG A 159 -0.43 -31.73 1.72
C ARG A 159 -1.26 -30.55 1.27
N ILE A 160 -1.37 -30.38 -0.05
CA ILE A 160 -2.45 -29.59 -0.65
C ILE A 160 -3.60 -30.53 -0.95
N GLU A 161 -4.82 -30.16 -0.55
CA GLU A 161 -6.03 -30.96 -0.72
C GLU A 161 -7.12 -30.14 -1.43
N LEU A 162 -7.53 -30.56 -2.62
CA LEU A 162 -8.65 -29.95 -3.32
C LEU A 162 -9.96 -30.57 -2.82
N VAL A 163 -11.05 -29.82 -2.87
CA VAL A 163 -12.40 -30.37 -2.61
C VAL A 163 -13.06 -30.95 -3.87
N THR A 164 -12.27 -31.14 -4.93
CA THR A 164 -12.71 -31.70 -6.21
C THR A 164 -11.73 -32.76 -6.73
N ASN A 165 -12.18 -33.59 -7.69
CA ASN A 165 -11.30 -34.52 -8.38
C ASN A 165 -10.80 -33.87 -9.67
N GLN A 166 -9.53 -33.44 -9.66
CA GLN A 166 -8.79 -32.93 -10.82
C GLN A 166 -7.91 -34.05 -11.37
N SER A 167 -7.83 -34.19 -12.69
CA SER A 167 -6.95 -35.22 -13.28
C SER A 167 -5.47 -34.91 -13.02
N VAL A 168 -4.66 -35.93 -12.78
CA VAL A 168 -3.23 -35.78 -12.50
C VAL A 168 -2.49 -34.94 -13.57
N PRO A 169 -2.68 -35.19 -14.89
CA PRO A 169 -2.04 -34.37 -15.92
C PRO A 169 -2.50 -32.91 -15.93
N SER A 170 -3.70 -32.62 -15.42
CA SER A 170 -4.20 -31.24 -15.33
C SER A 170 -3.52 -30.46 -14.21
N VAL A 171 -3.04 -31.10 -13.16
CA VAL A 171 -2.31 -30.42 -12.06
C VAL A 171 -0.96 -29.92 -12.55
N GLY A 172 -0.23 -30.70 -13.36
CA GLY A 172 1.08 -30.30 -13.87
C GLY A 172 1.99 -31.51 -14.18
N PRO A 173 3.29 -31.25 -14.50
CA PRO A 173 3.96 -29.93 -14.42
C PRO A 173 3.51 -29.00 -15.56
N VAL A 174 3.11 -27.77 -15.23
CA VAL A 174 2.65 -26.78 -16.21
C VAL A 174 2.80 -25.36 -15.68
N SER A 175 3.40 -24.46 -16.46
CA SER A 175 3.35 -23.01 -16.24
C SER A 175 2.20 -22.41 -17.03
N VAL A 176 1.35 -21.62 -16.39
CA VAL A 176 0.14 -21.03 -17.00
C VAL A 176 0.12 -19.51 -16.92
N ILE A 177 1.08 -18.90 -16.21
CA ILE A 177 1.23 -17.45 -16.03
C ILE A 177 2.68 -17.07 -16.29
N ASP A 178 2.90 -16.00 -17.06
CA ASP A 178 4.22 -15.35 -17.16
C ASP A 178 4.38 -14.34 -16.01
N PHE A 179 4.91 -14.81 -14.90
CA PHE A 179 5.13 -13.98 -13.71
C PHE A 179 6.17 -12.86 -13.96
N ALA A 180 7.16 -13.10 -14.82
CA ALA A 180 8.17 -12.08 -15.14
C ALA A 180 7.54 -10.90 -15.89
N GLU A 181 6.70 -11.16 -16.87
CA GLU A 181 5.95 -10.13 -17.61
C GLU A 181 4.95 -9.41 -16.69
N ALA A 182 4.18 -10.15 -15.89
CA ALA A 182 3.21 -9.59 -14.94
C ALA A 182 3.89 -8.63 -13.95
N PHE A 183 4.99 -9.05 -13.34
CA PHE A 183 5.71 -8.20 -12.37
C PHE A 183 6.48 -7.05 -13.00
N GLN A 184 6.93 -7.19 -14.24
CA GLN A 184 7.43 -6.04 -15.01
C GLN A 184 6.32 -4.98 -15.19
N THR A 185 5.11 -5.41 -15.55
CA THR A 185 3.93 -4.54 -15.69
C THR A 185 3.56 -3.89 -14.35
N PHE A 186 3.48 -4.65 -13.25
CA PHE A 186 3.18 -4.10 -11.94
C PHE A 186 4.19 -3.04 -11.50
N ARG A 187 5.49 -3.29 -11.70
CA ARG A 187 6.54 -2.31 -11.37
C ARG A 187 6.47 -1.05 -12.22
N SER A 188 6.13 -1.19 -13.50
CA SER A 188 5.91 -0.05 -14.40
C SER A 188 4.73 0.79 -13.93
N ASN A 189 3.57 0.15 -13.71
CA ASN A 189 2.36 0.81 -13.24
C ASN A 189 2.58 1.48 -11.87
N SER A 190 3.25 0.80 -10.92
CA SER A 190 3.57 1.35 -9.61
C SER A 190 4.42 2.62 -9.71
N THR A 191 5.43 2.61 -10.60
CA THR A 191 6.29 3.77 -10.84
C THR A 191 5.54 4.92 -11.51
N GLU A 192 4.69 4.61 -12.49
CA GLU A 192 3.89 5.61 -13.19
C GLU A 192 2.85 6.24 -12.26
N LEU A 193 2.12 5.45 -11.48
CA LEU A 193 1.16 5.94 -10.48
C LEU A 193 1.82 6.81 -9.40
N ALA A 194 3.08 6.54 -9.04
CA ALA A 194 3.83 7.37 -8.09
C ALA A 194 4.11 8.79 -8.60
N THR A 195 3.97 9.04 -9.91
CA THR A 195 4.12 10.39 -10.49
C THR A 195 2.85 11.24 -10.39
N CYS A 196 1.73 10.67 -9.97
CA CYS A 196 0.46 11.38 -9.81
C CYS A 196 0.58 12.55 -8.83
N GLN A 197 0.01 13.70 -9.20
CA GLN A 197 -0.02 14.87 -8.30
C GLN A 197 -0.91 14.61 -7.10
N ASN A 198 -0.48 15.09 -5.93
CA ASN A 198 -1.27 15.05 -4.72
C ASN A 198 -2.54 15.92 -4.87
N THR A 199 -3.71 15.36 -4.69
CA THR A 199 -5.00 16.06 -4.77
C THR A 199 -5.76 16.04 -3.45
N VAL A 200 -5.38 15.15 -2.52
CA VAL A 200 -6.00 14.99 -1.20
C VAL A 200 -5.24 15.79 -0.16
N VAL A 201 -5.96 16.49 0.70
CA VAL A 201 -5.43 17.18 1.88
C VAL A 201 -6.00 16.52 3.12
N LEU A 202 -5.15 15.90 3.93
CA LEU A 202 -5.54 15.38 5.23
C LEU A 202 -5.92 16.55 6.16
N ARG A 203 -6.99 16.37 6.93
CA ARG A 203 -7.48 17.38 7.88
C ARG A 203 -7.63 16.77 9.26
N ASP A 204 -7.54 17.60 10.28
CA ASP A 204 -7.92 17.21 11.63
C ASP A 204 -9.46 17.15 11.76
N PRO A 205 -10.01 16.64 12.88
CA PRO A 205 -11.46 16.61 13.10
C PRO A 205 -12.15 17.99 13.14
N ASN A 206 -11.39 19.09 13.29
CA ASN A 206 -11.92 20.45 13.23
C ASN A 206 -11.95 21.02 11.79
N GLY A 207 -11.33 20.30 10.84
CA GLY A 207 -11.24 20.68 9.44
C GLY A 207 -9.96 21.44 9.08
N ASP A 208 -9.01 21.60 10.01
CA ASP A 208 -7.75 22.26 9.74
C ASP A 208 -6.78 21.30 8.98
N PRO A 209 -6.02 21.78 8.00
CA PRO A 209 -5.06 20.94 7.27
C PRO A 209 -3.97 20.39 8.19
N ILE A 210 -3.69 19.08 8.06
CA ILE A 210 -2.56 18.43 8.71
C ILE A 210 -1.34 18.55 7.81
N SER A 211 -0.22 18.96 8.40
CA SER A 211 1.07 19.10 7.69
C SER A 211 2.09 18.08 8.22
N SER A 212 2.99 17.64 7.34
CA SER A 212 4.16 16.86 7.74
C SER A 212 5.13 17.70 8.59
N PRO A 213 5.78 17.12 9.62
CA PRO A 213 5.61 15.75 10.10
C PRO A 213 4.31 15.55 10.88
N ILE A 214 3.62 14.45 10.62
CA ILE A 214 2.39 14.09 11.33
C ILE A 214 2.74 13.51 12.71
N PRO A 215 2.13 13.99 13.81
CA PRO A 215 2.36 13.43 15.14
C PRO A 215 1.81 12.00 15.28
N PRO A 216 2.46 11.11 16.07
CA PRO A 216 1.96 9.76 16.32
C PRO A 216 0.55 9.73 16.91
N GLY A 217 -0.29 8.82 16.41
CA GLY A 217 -1.67 8.62 16.86
C GLY A 217 -2.64 9.70 16.37
N THR A 218 -2.29 10.44 15.33
CA THR A 218 -3.13 11.49 14.74
C THR A 218 -4.44 10.92 14.20
N ASN A 219 -5.54 11.62 14.50
CA ASN A 219 -6.84 11.40 13.85
C ASN A 219 -6.92 12.29 12.62
N ALA A 220 -6.91 11.68 11.45
CA ALA A 220 -7.01 12.37 10.17
C ALA A 220 -8.39 12.13 9.53
N VAL A 221 -8.86 13.13 8.81
CA VAL A 221 -10.08 13.09 7.98
C VAL A 221 -9.68 13.27 6.52
N ILE A 222 -10.20 12.39 5.67
CA ILE A 222 -10.02 12.45 4.22
C ILE A 222 -11.36 12.80 3.55
N ASN A 223 -11.30 13.77 2.64
CA ASN A 223 -12.43 14.13 1.77
C ASN A 223 -12.04 13.79 0.33
N LEU A 224 -12.93 13.11 -0.38
CA LEU A 224 -12.72 12.71 -1.76
C LEU A 224 -13.52 13.59 -2.72
N SER A 225 -12.86 14.01 -3.79
CA SER A 225 -13.53 14.70 -4.90
C SER A 225 -14.27 13.69 -5.78
N PRO A 226 -15.52 13.97 -6.17
CA PRO A 226 -16.30 13.05 -7.00
C PRO A 226 -15.80 13.02 -8.45
N ASN A 227 -15.96 11.86 -9.11
CA ASN A 227 -15.69 11.62 -10.53
C ASN A 227 -14.24 11.90 -10.95
N THR A 228 -13.28 11.61 -10.06
CA THR A 228 -11.85 11.73 -10.33
C THR A 228 -11.07 10.77 -9.45
N THR A 229 -9.89 10.39 -9.89
CA THR A 229 -8.93 9.69 -9.01
C THR A 229 -8.44 10.67 -7.95
N ASN A 230 -8.64 10.33 -6.70
CA ASN A 230 -8.10 11.07 -5.57
C ASN A 230 -6.71 10.53 -5.24
N VAL A 231 -5.73 11.40 -5.07
CA VAL A 231 -4.32 11.01 -4.85
C VAL A 231 -3.83 11.60 -3.54
N LEU A 232 -3.38 10.73 -2.65
CA LEU A 232 -2.66 11.06 -1.43
C LEU A 232 -1.21 10.61 -1.57
N ASN A 233 -0.28 11.57 -1.65
CA ASN A 233 1.15 11.30 -1.58
C ASN A 233 1.61 11.54 -0.15
N ILE A 234 2.15 10.52 0.50
CA ILE A 234 2.53 10.54 1.91
C ILE A 234 3.85 9.77 2.10
N ASN A 235 4.72 10.22 3.00
CA ASN A 235 5.86 9.41 3.40
C ASN A 235 5.45 8.33 4.42
N SER A 236 6.27 7.30 4.55
CA SER A 236 5.96 6.14 5.37
C SER A 236 5.82 6.47 6.86
N THR A 237 6.66 7.36 7.40
CA THR A 237 6.60 7.78 8.79
C THR A 237 5.29 8.51 9.10
N ASP A 238 4.85 9.40 8.22
CA ASP A 238 3.59 10.12 8.39
C ASP A 238 2.38 9.17 8.28
N LEU A 239 2.42 8.19 7.38
CA LEU A 239 1.36 7.19 7.27
C LEU A 239 1.24 6.34 8.54
N ASP A 240 2.36 5.87 9.10
CA ASP A 240 2.39 5.07 10.33
C ASP A 240 1.93 5.87 11.56
N ASN A 241 2.10 7.20 11.53
CA ASN A 241 1.67 8.08 12.61
C ASN A 241 0.16 8.37 12.62
N ILE A 242 -0.59 7.97 11.58
CA ILE A 242 -2.05 8.09 11.57
C ILE A 242 -2.65 6.95 12.40
N GLY A 243 -3.34 7.28 13.49
CA GLY A 243 -4.03 6.29 14.32
C GLY A 243 -5.46 6.00 13.82
N ILE A 244 -6.16 7.02 13.31
CA ILE A 244 -7.48 6.90 12.70
C ILE A 244 -7.51 7.70 11.40
N LEU A 245 -7.92 7.06 10.31
CA LEU A 245 -8.22 7.72 9.04
C LEU A 245 -9.73 7.65 8.79
N THR A 246 -10.42 8.76 8.99
CA THR A 246 -11.88 8.87 8.80
C THR A 246 -12.19 9.31 7.37
N PHE A 247 -13.00 8.54 6.67
CA PHE A 247 -13.52 8.88 5.35
C PHE A 247 -14.82 9.67 5.49
N ALA A 248 -14.78 10.96 5.14
CA ALA A 248 -15.97 11.80 5.08
C ALA A 248 -16.81 11.49 3.82
N ASP A 249 -16.14 11.08 2.75
CA ASP A 249 -16.72 10.58 1.50
C ASP A 249 -16.20 9.18 1.23
N GLN A 250 -17.07 8.25 0.86
CA GLN A 250 -16.68 6.88 0.53
C GLN A 250 -16.04 6.80 -0.85
N PRO A 251 -14.92 6.08 -1.03
CA PRO A 251 -14.37 5.79 -2.34
C PRO A 251 -15.33 4.94 -3.16
N THR A 252 -15.33 5.17 -4.47
CA THR A 252 -16.19 4.48 -5.45
C THR A 252 -15.40 4.21 -6.72
N ALA A 253 -15.96 3.42 -7.63
CA ALA A 253 -15.34 3.17 -8.94
C ALA A 253 -15.08 4.45 -9.74
N SER A 254 -15.88 5.50 -9.56
CA SER A 254 -15.69 6.80 -10.21
C SER A 254 -14.86 7.79 -9.40
N SER A 255 -14.63 7.51 -8.13
CA SER A 255 -13.91 8.37 -7.18
C SER A 255 -12.94 7.52 -6.35
N PRO A 256 -12.02 6.78 -6.99
CA PRO A 256 -11.08 5.93 -6.28
C PRO A 256 -10.02 6.75 -5.52
N LEU A 257 -9.37 6.09 -4.56
CA LEU A 257 -8.26 6.63 -3.81
C LEU A 257 -6.97 5.88 -4.15
N LEU A 258 -5.96 6.63 -4.61
CA LEU A 258 -4.58 6.19 -4.74
C LEU A 258 -3.78 6.79 -3.57
N VAL A 259 -3.18 5.95 -2.75
CA VAL A 259 -2.23 6.35 -1.70
C VAL A 259 -0.84 5.94 -2.16
N ASN A 260 -0.02 6.90 -2.58
CA ASN A 260 1.39 6.68 -2.88
C ASN A 260 2.21 6.87 -1.61
N VAL A 261 2.86 5.81 -1.17
CA VAL A 261 3.68 5.79 0.04
C VAL A 261 5.15 5.85 -0.33
N ASP A 262 5.79 6.97 -0.05
CA ASP A 262 7.23 7.12 -0.18
C ASP A 262 7.92 6.50 1.03
N THR A 263 8.71 5.44 0.81
CA THR A 263 9.43 4.70 1.86
C THR A 263 10.91 5.08 1.95
N THR A 264 11.36 6.07 1.17
CA THR A 264 12.77 6.49 1.16
C THR A 264 13.21 7.11 2.49
N ASP A 265 12.28 7.69 3.25
CA ASP A 265 12.52 8.23 4.60
C ASP A 265 12.96 7.16 5.62
N VAL A 266 12.61 5.88 5.36
CA VAL A 266 13.00 4.74 6.19
C VAL A 266 13.92 3.74 5.45
N GLY A 267 14.56 4.18 4.35
CA GLY A 267 15.49 3.37 3.56
C GLY A 267 14.83 2.19 2.87
N ASP A 268 13.60 2.37 2.38
CA ASP A 268 12.79 1.39 1.64
C ASP A 268 12.48 0.10 2.42
N THR A 269 12.60 0.15 3.75
CA THR A 269 12.23 -0.91 4.69
C THR A 269 11.20 -0.36 5.66
N PHE A 270 9.94 -0.69 5.42
CA PHE A 270 8.82 -0.09 6.14
C PHE A 270 8.06 -1.13 6.97
N ALA A 271 7.89 -0.82 8.25
CA ALA A 271 6.97 -1.52 9.15
C ALA A 271 5.77 -0.60 9.39
N TRP A 272 4.60 -1.02 8.95
CA TRP A 272 3.37 -0.24 8.99
C TRP A 272 2.38 -0.82 9.98
N THR A 273 1.92 0.02 10.91
CA THR A 273 0.79 -0.26 11.79
C THR A 273 -0.45 0.39 11.16
N ALA A 274 -1.31 -0.42 10.55
CA ALA A 274 -2.47 0.10 9.82
C ALA A 274 -3.40 0.90 10.75
N PRO A 275 -3.82 2.12 10.37
CA PRO A 275 -4.76 2.93 11.14
C PRO A 275 -6.14 2.29 11.15
N ASN A 276 -7.01 2.72 12.08
CA ASN A 276 -8.43 2.42 11.97
C ASN A 276 -9.03 3.23 10.81
N PHE A 277 -9.48 2.56 9.77
CA PHE A 277 -10.18 3.14 8.62
C PHE A 277 -11.67 3.32 8.95
N ALA A 278 -12.03 4.51 9.44
CA ALA A 278 -13.40 4.79 9.88
C ALA A 278 -14.29 5.27 8.72
N GLY A 279 -15.49 4.69 8.62
CA GLY A 279 -16.50 5.08 7.63
C GLY A 279 -16.49 4.29 6.33
N ILE A 280 -15.62 3.30 6.21
CA ILE A 280 -15.52 2.38 5.07
C ILE A 280 -15.35 0.93 5.56
N GLY A 281 -15.41 -0.01 4.64
CA GLY A 281 -15.18 -1.44 4.86
C GLY A 281 -14.87 -2.14 3.53
N GLY A 282 -14.90 -3.46 3.49
CA GLY A 282 -14.53 -4.26 2.32
C GLY A 282 -15.14 -3.82 0.98
N PRO A 283 -16.44 -3.45 0.89
CA PRO A 283 -17.01 -2.96 -0.36
C PRO A 283 -16.30 -1.72 -0.93
N GLU A 284 -15.87 -0.79 -0.08
CA GLU A 284 -15.17 0.43 -0.45
C GLU A 284 -13.67 0.19 -0.67
N ALA A 285 -13.09 -0.80 0.00
CA ALA A 285 -11.70 -1.22 -0.14
C ALA A 285 -11.32 -1.57 -1.59
N ARG A 286 -12.32 -2.03 -2.41
CA ARG A 286 -12.17 -2.28 -3.85
C ARG A 286 -11.73 -1.07 -4.66
N PHE A 287 -11.79 0.12 -4.10
CA PHE A 287 -11.49 1.39 -4.75
C PHE A 287 -10.33 2.15 -4.09
N ILE A 288 -9.57 1.45 -3.23
CA ILE A 288 -8.39 2.00 -2.54
C ILE A 288 -7.15 1.19 -2.93
N LEU A 289 -6.11 1.88 -3.39
CA LEU A 289 -4.82 1.30 -3.71
C LEU A 289 -3.73 1.94 -2.86
N PHE A 290 -3.04 1.15 -2.03
CA PHE A 290 -1.81 1.55 -1.35
C PHE A 290 -0.61 1.14 -2.21
N ASN A 291 -0.04 2.10 -2.93
CA ASN A 291 1.10 1.92 -3.81
C ASN A 291 2.42 2.18 -3.07
N PHE A 292 3.30 1.19 -3.03
CA PHE A 292 4.63 1.26 -2.41
C PHE A 292 5.72 1.16 -3.50
N PRO A 293 6.01 2.23 -4.23
CA PRO A 293 6.80 2.17 -5.46
C PRO A 293 8.27 1.83 -5.23
N THR A 294 8.82 2.17 -4.06
CA THR A 294 10.24 1.99 -3.73
C THR A 294 10.50 0.92 -2.69
N ALA A 295 9.49 0.53 -1.91
CA ALA A 295 9.65 -0.44 -0.83
C ALA A 295 10.29 -1.75 -1.30
N THR A 296 11.36 -2.16 -0.63
CA THR A 296 12.03 -3.46 -0.80
C THR A 296 11.65 -4.46 0.27
N THR A 297 11.24 -3.97 1.44
CA THR A 297 10.65 -4.74 2.54
C THR A 297 9.45 -3.98 3.07
N LEU A 298 8.33 -4.68 3.17
CA LEU A 298 7.10 -4.15 3.78
C LEU A 298 6.60 -5.14 4.82
N THR A 299 6.41 -4.68 6.04
CA THR A 299 5.86 -5.49 7.14
C THR A 299 4.58 -4.84 7.62
N LEU A 300 3.46 -5.57 7.61
CA LEU A 300 2.28 -5.18 8.36
C LEU A 300 2.51 -5.57 9.81
N ALA A 301 2.74 -4.56 10.65
CA ALA A 301 3.15 -4.73 12.04
C ALA A 301 1.95 -5.11 12.93
N PRO A 302 2.16 -5.91 13.99
CA PRO A 302 1.08 -6.29 14.90
C PRO A 302 0.47 -5.09 15.62
N GLY A 303 -0.85 -5.15 15.85
CA GLY A 303 -1.57 -4.16 16.64
C GLY A 303 -2.21 -3.04 15.82
N GLY A 304 -2.20 -3.16 14.51
CA GLY A 304 -2.96 -2.34 13.59
C GLY A 304 -4.44 -2.74 13.52
N ALA A 305 -5.16 -2.09 12.64
CA ALA A 305 -6.53 -2.45 12.26
C ALA A 305 -6.55 -3.11 10.87
N THR A 306 -7.71 -3.58 10.45
CA THR A 306 -7.94 -4.12 9.11
C THR A 306 -7.47 -3.13 8.04
N VAL A 307 -6.67 -3.60 7.09
CA VAL A 307 -6.27 -2.81 5.92
C VAL A 307 -7.43 -2.79 4.93
N GLU A 308 -8.00 -1.62 4.72
CA GLU A 308 -9.11 -1.42 3.78
C GLU A 308 -8.56 -0.95 2.42
N GLY A 309 -8.08 -1.89 1.61
CA GLY A 309 -7.53 -1.60 0.29
C GLY A 309 -6.47 -2.59 -0.19
N THR A 310 -6.09 -2.45 -1.44
CA THR A 310 -5.09 -3.29 -2.08
C THR A 310 -3.67 -2.89 -1.65
N ILE A 311 -2.86 -3.86 -1.23
CA ILE A 311 -1.42 -3.73 -1.02
C ILE A 311 -0.71 -3.92 -2.37
N TYR A 312 -0.17 -2.84 -2.93
CA TYR A 312 0.52 -2.85 -4.22
C TYR A 312 2.01 -2.55 -4.03
N ALA A 313 2.78 -3.58 -3.73
CA ALA A 313 4.20 -3.52 -3.36
C ALA A 313 5.06 -4.46 -4.22
N PRO A 314 5.09 -4.32 -5.57
CA PRO A 314 5.62 -5.33 -6.49
C PRO A 314 7.16 -5.52 -6.41
N ARG A 315 7.85 -4.72 -5.59
CA ARG A 315 9.29 -4.82 -5.33
C ARG A 315 9.60 -5.36 -3.94
N ALA A 316 8.60 -5.39 -3.05
CA ALA A 316 8.83 -5.67 -1.64
C ALA A 316 8.70 -7.16 -1.31
N ASP A 317 9.55 -7.62 -0.40
CA ASP A 317 9.24 -8.77 0.43
C ASP A 317 8.19 -8.33 1.44
N TYR A 318 6.98 -8.87 1.31
CA TYR A 318 5.86 -8.53 2.18
C TYR A 318 5.67 -9.57 3.26
N THR A 319 5.65 -9.12 4.51
CA THR A 319 5.36 -9.95 5.68
C THR A 319 4.16 -9.37 6.43
N ASP A 320 3.11 -10.15 6.57
CA ASP A 320 1.95 -9.81 7.36
C ASP A 320 2.03 -10.49 8.73
N LEU A 321 2.19 -9.69 9.78
CA LEU A 321 2.25 -10.14 11.18
C LEU A 321 1.02 -9.71 11.99
N ASP A 322 0.13 -8.88 11.39
CA ASP A 322 -1.06 -8.40 12.07
C ASP A 322 -2.14 -9.49 12.13
N GLN A 323 -2.96 -9.45 13.18
CA GLN A 323 -4.07 -10.40 13.35
C GLN A 323 -5.39 -9.85 12.79
N SER A 324 -5.38 -8.60 12.34
CA SER A 324 -6.49 -7.99 11.62
C SER A 324 -6.44 -8.39 10.15
N ASN A 325 -7.54 -8.22 9.43
CA ASN A 325 -7.67 -8.68 8.06
C ASN A 325 -7.07 -7.69 7.04
N THR A 326 -6.89 -8.18 5.80
CA THR A 326 -6.67 -7.33 4.63
C THR A 326 -7.87 -7.46 3.69
N GLU A 327 -8.59 -6.36 3.48
CA GLU A 327 -9.71 -6.27 2.55
C GLU A 327 -9.19 -5.83 1.17
N GLY A 328 -8.73 -6.77 0.34
CA GLY A 328 -8.21 -6.40 -0.98
C GLY A 328 -7.16 -7.34 -1.55
N SER A 329 -6.62 -6.96 -2.71
CA SER A 329 -5.57 -7.72 -3.37
C SER A 329 -4.21 -7.50 -2.70
N ILE A 330 -3.33 -8.48 -2.83
CA ILE A 330 -1.92 -8.36 -2.43
C ILE A 330 -1.04 -8.69 -3.63
N ILE A 331 -0.25 -7.70 -4.08
CA ILE A 331 0.75 -7.88 -5.13
C ILE A 331 2.12 -7.56 -4.52
N ALA A 332 2.97 -8.57 -4.36
CA ALA A 332 4.26 -8.43 -3.71
C ALA A 332 5.34 -9.30 -4.35
N ARG A 333 6.62 -8.98 -4.16
CA ARG A 333 7.72 -9.83 -4.65
C ARG A 333 7.71 -11.20 -3.98
N THR A 334 7.57 -11.26 -2.68
CA THR A 334 7.36 -12.46 -1.88
C THR A 334 6.28 -12.21 -0.83
N LEU A 335 5.71 -13.27 -0.27
CA LEU A 335 4.69 -13.15 0.78
C LEU A 335 5.01 -14.09 1.93
N GLU A 336 4.94 -13.56 3.15
CA GLU A 336 4.82 -14.33 4.38
C GLU A 336 3.55 -13.86 5.12
N HIS A 337 2.48 -14.66 5.06
CA HIS A 337 1.20 -14.36 5.71
C HIS A 337 1.08 -15.16 7.01
N ARG A 338 1.12 -14.45 8.15
CA ARG A 338 1.16 -15.04 9.49
C ARG A 338 -0.05 -14.74 10.36
N GLY A 339 -0.90 -13.84 9.94
CA GLY A 339 -2.05 -13.44 10.75
C GLY A 339 -3.17 -12.83 9.93
N GLY A 340 -4.35 -12.72 10.56
CA GLY A 340 -5.55 -12.22 9.90
C GLY A 340 -6.06 -13.12 8.78
N GLU A 341 -6.97 -12.58 8.00
CA GLU A 341 -7.58 -13.20 6.83
C GLU A 341 -7.43 -12.25 5.63
N ILE A 342 -7.35 -12.81 4.42
CA ILE A 342 -7.34 -12.02 3.19
C ILE A 342 -8.73 -12.15 2.57
N HIS A 343 -9.50 -11.07 2.59
CA HIS A 343 -10.87 -11.06 2.11
C HIS A 343 -10.97 -10.71 0.61
N ASP A 344 -11.97 -11.28 -0.08
CA ASP A 344 -12.13 -11.19 -1.54
C ASP A 344 -12.75 -9.86 -1.99
N TYR A 345 -12.03 -8.77 -1.77
CA TYR A 345 -12.36 -7.43 -2.25
C TYR A 345 -11.29 -6.89 -3.23
N PRO A 346 -11.05 -7.56 -4.38
CA PRO A 346 -10.02 -7.14 -5.32
C PRO A 346 -10.26 -5.73 -5.83
N PHE A 347 -9.19 -4.98 -6.08
CA PHE A 347 -9.29 -3.66 -6.72
C PHE A 347 -10.06 -3.76 -8.03
N SER A 348 -10.99 -2.86 -8.29
CA SER A 348 -11.97 -3.04 -9.36
C SER A 348 -12.31 -1.75 -10.11
N THR A 349 -11.31 -0.91 -10.39
CA THR A 349 -11.45 0.30 -11.21
C THR A 349 -10.13 0.65 -11.89
N THR A 350 -10.12 1.71 -12.69
CA THR A 350 -8.92 2.27 -13.27
C THR A 350 -8.52 3.57 -12.57
N LEU A 351 -7.23 3.88 -12.58
CA LEU A 351 -6.66 5.10 -12.03
C LEU A 351 -6.16 5.98 -13.19
N ALA A 352 -6.51 7.26 -13.14
CA ALA A 352 -6.00 8.26 -14.08
C ALA A 352 -5.76 9.58 -13.33
N CYS A 353 -4.63 10.21 -13.57
CA CYS A 353 -4.24 11.43 -12.89
C CYS A 353 -3.38 12.33 -13.79
N ASP A 354 -3.09 13.54 -13.36
CA ASP A 354 -2.03 14.37 -13.96
C ASP A 354 -0.71 14.09 -13.24
N SER A 355 0.38 13.91 -14.01
CA SER A 355 1.71 13.77 -13.42
C SER A 355 2.15 15.11 -12.82
N GLY A 356 2.71 15.09 -11.62
CA GLY A 356 3.40 16.25 -11.05
C GLY A 356 4.58 16.65 -11.91
N SER A 357 4.64 17.91 -12.34
CA SER A 357 5.92 18.47 -12.73
C SER A 357 6.80 18.45 -11.48
N PRO A 358 8.06 17.96 -11.54
CA PRO A 358 8.93 18.04 -10.38
C PRO A 358 8.97 19.53 -9.97
N THR A 359 8.43 19.84 -8.80
CA THR A 359 8.49 21.20 -8.24
C THR A 359 9.97 21.51 -8.12
N ALA A 360 10.48 22.39 -8.97
CA ALA A 360 11.84 22.89 -8.83
C ALA A 360 11.95 23.40 -7.39
N SER A 361 12.79 22.73 -6.61
CA SER A 361 13.12 23.19 -5.25
C SER A 361 13.33 24.69 -5.32
N PRO A 362 12.72 25.53 -4.49
CA PRO A 362 12.88 26.97 -4.57
C PRO A 362 14.38 27.24 -4.49
N THR A 363 14.94 27.65 -5.64
CA THR A 363 16.32 28.18 -5.68
C THR A 363 16.34 29.31 -4.68
N ALA A 364 17.12 29.16 -3.62
CA ALA A 364 17.29 30.21 -2.62
C ALA A 364 17.64 31.51 -3.33
N THR A 365 16.73 32.47 -3.28
CA THR A 365 16.98 33.83 -3.78
C THR A 365 18.18 34.32 -3.02
N PRO A 366 19.28 34.78 -3.69
CA PRO A 366 20.42 35.31 -2.98
C PRO A 366 19.95 36.51 -2.19
N THR A 367 19.91 36.37 -0.86
CA THR A 367 19.69 37.48 0.07
C THR A 367 20.82 38.47 -0.15
N THR A 368 20.53 39.60 -0.76
CA THR A 368 21.48 40.72 -0.82
C THR A 368 21.77 41.17 0.60
N SER A 369 22.98 40.90 1.06
CA SER A 369 23.49 41.37 2.34
C SER A 369 23.39 42.91 2.38
N PRO A 370 22.77 43.52 3.39
CA PRO A 370 22.80 44.97 3.52
C PRO A 370 24.22 45.41 3.78
N THR A 371 24.70 46.34 2.95
CA THR A 371 25.96 47.07 3.13
C THR A 371 25.96 47.77 4.50
N ALA A 372 26.92 47.42 5.34
CA ALA A 372 27.11 48.06 6.62
C ALA A 372 27.51 49.52 6.43
N ASP A 373 26.75 50.44 7.01
CA ASP A 373 27.13 51.84 7.19
C ASP A 373 27.99 51.96 8.46
N PRO A 374 29.18 52.55 8.44
CA PRO A 374 30.04 52.68 9.59
C PRO A 374 29.70 53.93 10.41
N THR A 375 29.74 53.78 11.71
CA THR A 375 29.93 54.82 12.72
C THR A 375 28.75 55.09 13.67
N ALA A 376 28.81 54.48 14.84
CA ALA A 376 28.44 55.17 16.09
C ALA A 376 29.17 54.50 17.27
N THR A 377 29.90 55.33 17.99
CA THR A 377 30.75 55.12 19.18
C THR A 377 29.92 54.55 20.35
N PRO A 378 30.47 53.66 21.19
CA PRO A 378 29.74 53.11 22.34
C PRO A 378 29.75 54.09 23.54
N THR A 379 28.56 54.41 24.04
CA THR A 379 28.40 55.08 25.35
C THR A 379 28.13 53.99 26.41
N VAL A 380 29.03 53.89 27.35
CA VAL A 380 28.90 53.03 28.54
C VAL A 380 28.01 53.75 29.56
N THR A 381 27.01 53.06 30.08
CA THR A 381 26.30 53.44 31.30
C THR A 381 26.02 52.23 32.17
N PRO A 382 26.14 52.30 33.51
CA PRO A 382 26.46 51.17 34.37
C PRO A 382 25.23 50.37 34.85
N SER A 383 25.52 49.14 35.22
CA SER A 383 24.65 48.20 35.93
C SER A 383 24.17 48.70 37.28
N PRO A 384 22.97 48.32 37.75
CA PRO A 384 22.71 48.10 39.15
C PRO A 384 22.49 46.62 39.48
N THR A 385 23.24 46.20 40.47
CA THR A 385 23.10 45.03 41.32
C THR A 385 21.80 45.06 42.11
N GLY A 386 21.24 43.85 42.37
CA GLY A 386 20.34 43.66 43.52
C GLY A 386 19.23 42.65 43.26
N THR A 387 19.50 41.44 43.68
CA THR A 387 18.81 40.62 44.71
C THR A 387 17.32 40.37 44.58
N ASP A 388 17.09 39.08 44.72
CA ASP A 388 16.03 38.34 45.42
C ASP A 388 15.01 37.58 44.57
N LEU A 389 15.19 36.28 44.73
CA LEU A 389 14.16 35.25 44.47
C LEU A 389 13.11 35.28 45.57
N PRO A 390 11.88 34.89 45.30
CA PRO A 390 11.16 34.08 46.23
C PRO A 390 10.80 32.71 45.68
N ILE A 391 11.20 31.74 46.46
CA ILE A 391 10.72 30.37 46.47
C ILE A 391 9.27 30.37 46.98
N THR A 392 8.34 29.77 46.24
CA THR A 392 7.16 29.17 46.87
C THR A 392 6.85 27.86 46.17
N GLY A 393 7.20 26.80 46.88
CA GLY A 393 6.61 25.50 46.65
C GLY A 393 5.23 25.44 47.33
N SER A 394 4.34 24.68 46.73
CA SER A 394 3.22 24.03 47.41
C SER A 394 2.62 23.00 46.45
N SER A 395 2.84 21.81 46.70
CA SER A 395 2.07 20.72 47.36
C SER A 395 1.15 19.99 46.43
N SER A 396 1.57 18.77 46.23
CA SER A 396 0.83 17.57 45.81
C SER A 396 -0.58 17.49 46.44
N GLY A 397 -1.55 17.09 45.65
CA GLY A 397 -2.87 16.72 46.12
C GLY A 397 -3.63 15.92 45.08
N SER A 398 -3.46 14.62 45.14
CA SER A 398 -4.46 13.55 44.92
C SER A 398 -5.66 13.84 44.00
N MET A 399 -5.69 13.21 42.82
CA MET A 399 -6.91 12.67 42.20
C MET A 399 -6.60 11.39 41.45
N LEU A 400 -6.47 10.30 42.19
CA LEU A 400 -6.70 8.94 41.74
C LEU A 400 -8.03 8.54 42.36
N LEU A 401 -9.06 8.25 41.53
CA LEU A 401 -10.19 7.33 41.73
C LEU A 401 -11.42 7.78 40.93
N ALA A 402 -11.51 7.41 39.68
CA ALA A 402 -12.78 7.17 38.98
C ALA A 402 -12.50 6.60 37.58
N GLY A 403 -12.19 5.31 37.50
CA GLY A 403 -11.94 4.66 36.21
C GLY A 403 -12.09 3.14 36.22
N SER A 404 -12.75 2.56 37.21
CA SER A 404 -12.78 1.10 37.36
C SER A 404 -14.17 0.49 37.46
N LEU A 405 -15.20 1.02 36.78
CA LEU A 405 -16.55 0.44 36.87
C LEU A 405 -17.26 0.22 35.53
N ALA A 406 -16.59 0.33 34.40
CA ALA A 406 -17.23 0.13 33.09
C ALA A 406 -16.92 -1.20 32.39
N VAL A 407 -16.03 -2.04 32.92
CA VAL A 407 -15.59 -3.27 32.24
C VAL A 407 -16.37 -4.52 32.66
N LEU A 408 -17.19 -4.48 33.71
CA LEU A 408 -17.88 -5.65 34.23
C LEU A 408 -19.30 -5.86 33.68
N THR A 409 -19.86 -4.97 32.88
CA THR A 409 -21.20 -5.12 32.29
C THR A 409 -21.21 -5.62 30.85
N GLY A 410 -20.10 -5.55 30.13
CA GLY A 410 -19.99 -6.01 28.73
C GLY A 410 -19.90 -7.53 28.54
N THR A 411 -19.24 -8.23 29.45
CA THR A 411 -19.01 -9.69 29.36
C THR A 411 -20.23 -10.56 29.69
N ALA A 412 -21.21 -10.04 30.43
CA ALA A 412 -22.43 -10.78 30.75
C ALA A 412 -23.45 -10.83 29.59
N LEU A 413 -23.41 -9.87 28.66
CA LEU A 413 -24.35 -9.79 27.54
C LEU A 413 -23.93 -10.67 26.38
N LEU A 414 -22.63 -10.88 26.16
CA LEU A 414 -22.12 -11.77 25.09
C LEU A 414 -22.30 -13.26 25.40
N LEU A 415 -22.29 -13.67 26.67
CA LEU A 415 -22.53 -15.05 27.09
C LEU A 415 -24.01 -15.48 26.95
N THR A 416 -24.95 -14.55 27.04
CA THR A 416 -26.39 -14.86 26.88
C THR A 416 -26.80 -15.00 25.41
N ILE A 417 -26.16 -14.28 24.47
CA ILE A 417 -26.46 -14.39 23.04
C ILE A 417 -25.90 -15.72 22.47
N GLY A 418 -24.70 -16.14 22.89
CA GLY A 418 -24.10 -17.40 22.47
C GLY A 418 -24.86 -18.65 22.90
N LEU A 419 -25.51 -18.64 24.07
CA LEU A 419 -26.28 -19.76 24.61
C LEU A 419 -27.66 -19.90 23.93
N THR A 420 -28.27 -18.82 23.45
CA THR A 420 -29.55 -18.88 22.76
C THR A 420 -29.41 -19.38 21.31
N HIS A 421 -28.31 -19.08 20.63
CA HIS A 421 -28.04 -19.63 19.29
C HIS A 421 -27.71 -21.11 19.28
N ARG A 422 -27.02 -21.62 20.32
CA ARG A 422 -26.71 -23.06 20.44
C ARG A 422 -27.93 -23.90 20.77
N ARG A 423 -28.95 -23.36 21.45
CA ARG A 423 -30.22 -24.09 21.74
C ARG A 423 -31.16 -24.16 20.52
N ARG A 424 -31.11 -23.25 19.58
CA ARG A 424 -31.92 -23.31 18.35
C ARG A 424 -31.44 -24.36 17.36
N ARG A 425 -30.12 -24.59 17.25
CA ARG A 425 -29.57 -25.62 16.33
C ARG A 425 -29.84 -27.06 16.78
N ASN A 426 -30.08 -27.32 18.06
CA ASN A 426 -30.39 -28.67 18.57
C ASN A 426 -31.88 -28.98 18.61
N ALA A 427 -32.75 -28.08 18.14
CA ALA A 427 -34.19 -28.31 18.05
C ALA A 427 -34.68 -28.58 16.61
N GLU A 428 -33.77 -28.49 15.61
CA GLU A 428 -34.05 -28.73 14.18
C GLU A 428 -33.30 -29.94 13.60
N SER A 429 -32.72 -30.81 14.47
CA SER A 429 -32.11 -32.09 14.05
C SER A 429 -32.88 -33.27 14.60
#